data_dc5f75ad8aaeecf663e943ab38b32e9c
#
_entry.id   dc5f75ad8aaeecf663e943ab38b32e9c
#
_cell.length_a   1.000
_cell.length_b   1.000
_cell.length_c   1.000
_cell.angle_alpha   90.00
_cell.angle_beta   90.00
_cell.angle_gamma   90.00
#
_symmetry.space_group_name_H-M   'P 1'
#
loop_
_entity.id
_entity.type
_entity.pdbx_description
1 polymer ?
#
loop_
_entity_poly.entity_id
_entity_poly.type
_entity_poly.pdbx_seq_one_letter_code
_entity_poly.pdbx_strand_id
1 'polypeptide(L)'
;MTSFFNSTLGLPYEWAWAIATLVGILLIALPVMLAVAMIIYADRKIWAAMALRRGPNVVGPWGLLQSFADGLKVFLQETIVPAAANRGLFLLAPIITFTVALIVWAVVPFQPGVLVADINVGLLYVLAASSLGVYGIILAGWSSNSKYPFFSAIRAAAQMVSYEVAIGFILISVVLWAGSFNLSAIVEAQKSVLGTPINGFFLNPLLFPMAVMFFISSLAETQRAPFDLTEAESELVAGYQTEYSSMAFALYWLGEYANVILMCALNATLFWGGYLPPFDWAPLYYVPGIIWLIAKMLFFFFCFSWVKATVPRYRYDQLMRLGWKVFLPVSLFWVFLVSGVLMAYRVGF
;
A
#
# COMPACT_ATOMS: atom_id res chain seq x y z
N MET A 1 4.17 2.91 -27.04
CA MET A 1 4.35 1.45 -27.21
C MET A 1 3.48 0.87 -28.33
N THR A 2 2.18 1.13 -28.35
CA THR A 2 1.27 0.64 -29.42
C THR A 2 1.73 1.02 -30.82
N SER A 3 2.16 2.28 -31.04
CA SER A 3 2.71 2.74 -32.31
C SER A 3 3.96 1.96 -32.75
N PHE A 4 4.83 1.62 -31.81
CA PHE A 4 6.02 0.82 -32.08
C PHE A 4 5.66 -0.60 -32.56
N PHE A 5 4.76 -1.29 -31.88
CA PHE A 5 4.33 -2.64 -32.28
C PHE A 5 3.58 -2.67 -33.63
N ASN A 6 2.77 -1.63 -33.87
CA ASN A 6 2.06 -1.51 -35.16
C ASN A 6 3.03 -1.20 -36.32
N SER A 7 3.93 -0.22 -36.13
CA SER A 7 4.84 0.21 -37.24
C SER A 7 6.02 -0.73 -37.46
N THR A 8 6.57 -1.35 -36.38
CA THR A 8 7.80 -2.17 -36.49
C THR A 8 7.52 -3.64 -36.79
N LEU A 9 6.42 -4.19 -36.22
CA LEU A 9 6.05 -5.60 -36.39
C LEU A 9 4.88 -5.81 -37.36
N GLY A 10 4.28 -4.75 -37.92
CA GLY A 10 3.17 -4.85 -38.87
C GLY A 10 1.90 -5.50 -38.30
N LEU A 11 1.73 -5.51 -36.98
CA LEU A 11 0.60 -6.14 -36.33
C LEU A 11 -0.66 -5.27 -36.46
N PRO A 12 -1.88 -5.88 -36.59
CA PRO A 12 -3.14 -5.16 -36.47
C PRO A 12 -3.22 -4.37 -35.17
N TYR A 13 -3.87 -3.22 -35.18
CA TYR A 13 -3.93 -2.29 -34.04
C TYR A 13 -4.39 -2.97 -32.75
N GLU A 14 -5.37 -3.87 -32.81
CA GLU A 14 -5.91 -4.57 -31.64
C GLU A 14 -4.85 -5.45 -30.96
N TRP A 15 -4.08 -6.21 -31.75
CA TRP A 15 -2.99 -7.04 -31.22
C TRP A 15 -1.82 -6.21 -30.71
N ALA A 16 -1.48 -5.14 -31.44
CA ALA A 16 -0.44 -4.20 -31.03
C ALA A 16 -0.81 -3.53 -29.69
N TRP A 17 -2.07 -3.17 -29.50
CA TRP A 17 -2.59 -2.62 -28.25
C TRP A 17 -2.55 -3.65 -27.11
N ALA A 18 -3.02 -4.87 -27.34
CA ALA A 18 -3.03 -5.94 -26.34
C ALA A 18 -1.62 -6.28 -25.85
N ILE A 19 -0.66 -6.43 -26.79
CA ILE A 19 0.75 -6.70 -26.47
C ILE A 19 1.37 -5.53 -25.71
N ALA A 20 1.15 -4.29 -26.15
CA ALA A 20 1.69 -3.11 -25.51
C ALA A 20 1.17 -2.97 -24.05
N THR A 21 -0.11 -3.27 -23.82
CA THR A 21 -0.72 -3.26 -22.50
C THR A 21 -0.13 -4.36 -21.62
N LEU A 22 -0.01 -5.58 -22.15
CA LEU A 22 0.59 -6.70 -21.42
C LEU A 22 2.05 -6.40 -21.03
N VAL A 23 2.84 -5.86 -21.95
CA VAL A 23 4.23 -5.44 -21.67
C VAL A 23 4.25 -4.32 -20.62
N GLY A 24 3.34 -3.35 -20.70
CA GLY A 24 3.20 -2.29 -19.71
C GLY A 24 2.89 -2.82 -18.30
N ILE A 25 1.98 -3.78 -18.20
CA ILE A 25 1.65 -4.46 -16.95
C ILE A 25 2.88 -5.18 -16.40
N LEU A 26 3.58 -5.95 -17.20
CA LEU A 26 4.77 -6.69 -16.78
C LEU A 26 5.91 -5.76 -16.36
N LEU A 27 6.10 -4.63 -17.05
CA LEU A 27 7.11 -3.61 -16.71
C LEU A 27 6.85 -2.95 -15.33
N ILE A 28 5.63 -2.99 -14.83
CA ILE A 28 5.32 -2.50 -13.49
C ILE A 28 5.28 -3.66 -12.49
N ALA A 29 4.59 -4.74 -12.80
CA ALA A 29 4.41 -5.86 -11.89
C ALA A 29 5.74 -6.54 -11.50
N LEU A 30 6.66 -6.77 -12.45
CA LEU A 30 7.94 -7.40 -12.16
C LEU A 30 8.85 -6.56 -11.24
N PRO A 31 9.06 -5.24 -11.46
CA PRO A 31 9.80 -4.41 -10.50
C PRO A 31 9.11 -4.30 -9.13
N VAL A 32 7.78 -4.25 -9.08
CA VAL A 32 7.05 -4.25 -7.80
C VAL A 32 7.29 -5.56 -7.05
N MET A 33 7.22 -6.72 -7.71
CA MET A 33 7.52 -8.02 -7.10
C MET A 33 8.97 -8.11 -6.60
N LEU A 34 9.91 -7.58 -7.38
CA LEU A 34 11.32 -7.49 -6.97
C LEU A 34 11.47 -6.56 -5.75
N ALA A 35 10.78 -5.41 -5.76
CA ALA A 35 10.76 -4.49 -4.63
C ALA A 35 10.19 -5.15 -3.37
N VAL A 36 9.12 -5.95 -3.48
CA VAL A 36 8.57 -6.74 -2.37
C VAL A 36 9.64 -7.66 -1.77
N ALA A 37 10.37 -8.41 -2.60
CA ALA A 37 11.43 -9.31 -2.13
C ALA A 37 12.56 -8.53 -1.42
N MET A 38 12.96 -7.36 -1.97
CA MET A 38 13.99 -6.51 -1.37
C MET A 38 13.52 -5.85 -0.07
N ILE A 39 12.26 -5.47 0.03
CA ILE A 39 11.68 -4.86 1.23
C ILE A 39 11.53 -5.85 2.37
N ILE A 40 11.21 -7.12 2.09
CA ILE A 40 11.23 -8.19 3.10
C ILE A 40 12.64 -8.30 3.72
N TYR A 41 13.67 -8.26 2.90
CA TYR A 41 15.05 -8.23 3.38
C TYR A 41 15.35 -6.96 4.19
N ALA A 42 14.95 -5.79 3.70
CA ALA A 42 15.17 -4.50 4.35
C ALA A 42 14.48 -4.43 5.72
N ASP A 43 13.22 -4.90 5.84
CA ASP A 43 12.48 -4.96 7.10
C ASP A 43 13.25 -5.76 8.17
N ARG A 44 13.73 -6.95 7.79
CA ARG A 44 14.55 -7.79 8.68
C ARG A 44 15.85 -7.11 9.08
N LYS A 45 16.51 -6.37 8.19
CA LYS A 45 17.75 -5.63 8.48
C LYS A 45 17.52 -4.43 9.40
N ILE A 46 16.51 -3.62 9.10
CA ILE A 46 16.17 -2.43 9.88
C ILE A 46 15.78 -2.84 11.31
N TRP A 47 14.90 -3.84 11.43
CA TRP A 47 14.48 -4.33 12.74
C TRP A 47 15.62 -4.95 13.54
N ALA A 48 16.50 -5.74 12.90
CA ALA A 48 17.67 -6.31 13.55
C ALA A 48 18.64 -5.22 14.04
N ALA A 49 18.86 -4.17 13.23
CA ALA A 49 19.71 -3.05 13.62
C ALA A 49 19.15 -2.30 14.85
N MET A 50 17.83 -2.08 14.90
CA MET A 50 17.16 -1.44 16.05
C MET A 50 17.20 -2.34 17.30
N ALA A 51 17.10 -3.65 17.13
CA ALA A 51 17.22 -4.63 18.22
C ALA A 51 18.68 -4.95 18.59
N LEU A 52 19.68 -4.21 18.09
CA LEU A 52 21.12 -4.40 18.30
C LEU A 52 21.59 -5.81 17.98
N ARG A 53 21.02 -6.45 16.97
CA ARG A 53 21.39 -7.79 16.48
C ARG A 53 21.69 -7.77 14.99
N ARG A 54 22.35 -8.83 14.49
CA ARG A 54 22.60 -8.97 13.06
C ARG A 54 21.37 -9.56 12.35
N GLY A 55 20.94 -8.90 11.27
CA GLY A 55 19.96 -9.45 10.34
C GLY A 55 20.60 -10.48 9.39
N PRO A 56 19.84 -11.00 8.39
CA PRO A 56 20.34 -11.96 7.40
C PRO A 56 21.66 -11.48 6.77
N ASN A 57 22.72 -12.30 6.80
CA ASN A 57 24.04 -11.92 6.28
C ASN A 57 24.80 -13.08 5.60
N VAL A 58 24.24 -14.29 5.57
CA VAL A 58 24.96 -15.51 5.12
C VAL A 58 24.66 -15.82 3.66
N VAL A 59 23.38 -15.71 3.23
CA VAL A 59 22.99 -16.10 1.87
C VAL A 59 23.27 -14.97 0.88
N GLY A 60 24.32 -15.10 0.10
CA GLY A 60 24.82 -14.09 -0.83
C GLY A 60 25.55 -12.93 -0.14
N PRO A 61 26.05 -11.93 -0.92
CA PRO A 61 26.70 -10.76 -0.35
C PRO A 61 25.74 -10.03 0.61
N TRP A 62 26.17 -9.88 1.87
CA TRP A 62 25.39 -9.22 2.95
C TRP A 62 24.00 -9.81 3.21
N GLY A 63 23.70 -11.03 2.71
CA GLY A 63 22.39 -11.67 2.86
C GLY A 63 21.33 -11.22 1.85
N LEU A 64 21.70 -10.54 0.76
CA LEU A 64 20.75 -10.03 -0.25
C LEU A 64 19.90 -11.11 -0.90
N LEU A 65 20.42 -12.33 -1.04
CA LEU A 65 19.72 -13.45 -1.66
C LEU A 65 18.79 -14.20 -0.68
N GLN A 66 18.70 -13.77 0.58
CA GLN A 66 17.89 -14.47 1.59
C GLN A 66 16.40 -14.53 1.19
N SER A 67 15.82 -13.43 0.71
CA SER A 67 14.41 -13.42 0.30
C SER A 67 14.13 -14.37 -0.87
N PHE A 68 15.08 -14.52 -1.79
CA PHE A 68 14.95 -15.47 -2.90
C PHE A 68 15.08 -16.92 -2.43
N ALA A 69 15.98 -17.20 -1.48
CA ALA A 69 16.12 -18.52 -0.87
C ALA A 69 14.85 -18.91 -0.08
N ASP A 70 14.29 -17.97 0.68
CA ASP A 70 13.03 -18.16 1.38
C ASP A 70 11.87 -18.42 0.40
N GLY A 71 11.81 -17.64 -0.70
CA GLY A 71 10.84 -17.84 -1.78
C GLY A 71 10.97 -19.21 -2.46
N LEU A 72 12.19 -19.64 -2.80
CA LEU A 72 12.46 -20.95 -3.39
C LEU A 72 12.05 -22.09 -2.44
N LYS A 73 12.36 -21.96 -1.15
CA LYS A 73 11.94 -22.91 -0.12
C LYS A 73 10.43 -23.10 -0.13
N VAL A 74 9.66 -22.00 -0.08
CA VAL A 74 8.20 -22.01 -0.04
C VAL A 74 7.61 -22.57 -1.35
N PHE A 75 8.24 -22.26 -2.49
CA PHE A 75 7.83 -22.79 -3.80
C PHE A 75 7.96 -24.30 -3.90
N LEU A 76 8.99 -24.88 -3.29
CA LEU A 76 9.24 -26.33 -3.30
C LEU A 76 8.45 -27.12 -2.23
N GLN A 77 7.79 -26.42 -1.30
CA GLN A 77 6.97 -27.06 -0.28
C GLN A 77 5.66 -27.61 -0.85
N GLU A 78 5.14 -28.66 -0.24
CA GLU A 78 3.84 -29.22 -0.59
C GLU A 78 2.70 -28.37 -0.05
N THR A 79 1.67 -28.14 -0.87
CA THR A 79 0.46 -27.42 -0.47
C THR A 79 -0.49 -28.38 0.26
N ILE A 80 -0.65 -28.20 1.55
CA ILE A 80 -1.54 -28.99 2.40
C ILE A 80 -2.87 -28.26 2.52
N VAL A 81 -3.97 -28.96 2.20
CA VAL A 81 -5.33 -28.46 2.39
C VAL A 81 -6.00 -29.30 3.50
N PRO A 82 -6.49 -28.68 4.59
CA PRO A 82 -7.17 -29.40 5.67
C PRO A 82 -8.37 -30.18 5.14
N ALA A 83 -8.60 -31.37 5.67
CA ALA A 83 -9.68 -32.25 5.21
C ALA A 83 -11.08 -31.62 5.37
N ALA A 84 -11.28 -30.79 6.38
CA ALA A 84 -12.53 -30.09 6.65
C ALA A 84 -12.67 -28.76 5.91
N ALA A 85 -11.66 -28.31 5.17
CA ALA A 85 -11.66 -27.03 4.47
C ALA A 85 -12.42 -27.12 3.14
N ASN A 86 -13.02 -25.99 2.74
CA ASN A 86 -13.57 -25.86 1.38
C ASN A 86 -12.43 -25.56 0.40
N ARG A 87 -11.96 -26.60 -0.31
CA ARG A 87 -10.79 -26.55 -1.18
C ARG A 87 -10.83 -25.42 -2.21
N GLY A 88 -11.99 -25.16 -2.83
CA GLY A 88 -12.13 -24.13 -3.87
C GLY A 88 -11.90 -22.74 -3.31
N LEU A 89 -12.59 -22.36 -2.24
CA LEU A 89 -12.46 -21.07 -1.58
C LEU A 89 -11.10 -20.92 -0.90
N PHE A 90 -10.56 -21.99 -0.34
CA PHE A 90 -9.26 -22.00 0.32
C PHE A 90 -8.12 -21.63 -0.65
N LEU A 91 -8.13 -22.14 -1.88
CA LEU A 91 -7.14 -21.80 -2.89
C LEU A 91 -7.41 -20.44 -3.58
N LEU A 92 -8.68 -20.03 -3.66
CA LEU A 92 -9.07 -18.76 -4.29
C LEU A 92 -8.71 -17.55 -3.42
N ALA A 93 -8.82 -17.66 -2.11
CA ALA A 93 -8.64 -16.57 -1.17
C ALA A 93 -7.25 -15.88 -1.29
N PRO A 94 -6.09 -16.58 -1.26
CA PRO A 94 -4.78 -15.97 -1.45
C PRO A 94 -4.60 -15.35 -2.85
N ILE A 95 -5.22 -15.91 -3.87
CA ILE A 95 -5.19 -15.39 -5.24
C ILE A 95 -5.89 -14.03 -5.28
N ILE A 96 -7.06 -13.90 -4.65
CA ILE A 96 -7.79 -12.62 -4.57
C ILE A 96 -6.91 -11.57 -3.88
N THR A 97 -6.39 -11.84 -2.69
CA THR A 97 -5.57 -10.89 -1.93
C THR A 97 -4.36 -10.41 -2.73
N PHE A 98 -3.62 -11.33 -3.33
CA PHE A 98 -2.44 -11.03 -4.12
C PHE A 98 -2.77 -10.25 -5.41
N THR A 99 -3.80 -10.68 -6.14
CA THR A 99 -4.23 -10.03 -7.40
C THR A 99 -4.68 -8.59 -7.14
N VAL A 100 -5.48 -8.38 -6.09
CA VAL A 100 -5.94 -7.04 -5.70
C VAL A 100 -4.77 -6.14 -5.33
N ALA A 101 -3.79 -6.64 -4.56
CA ALA A 101 -2.60 -5.87 -4.21
C ALA A 101 -1.78 -5.42 -5.43
N LEU A 102 -1.78 -6.20 -6.52
CA LEU A 102 -1.10 -5.84 -7.77
C LEU A 102 -1.92 -4.89 -8.67
N ILE A 103 -3.24 -5.09 -8.76
CA ILE A 103 -4.11 -4.29 -9.65
C ILE A 103 -4.08 -2.79 -9.29
N VAL A 104 -3.96 -2.46 -8.01
CA VAL A 104 -3.92 -1.05 -7.55
C VAL A 104 -2.74 -0.29 -8.13
N TRP A 105 -1.63 -0.94 -8.42
CA TRP A 105 -0.45 -0.30 -9.00
C TRP A 105 -0.66 0.25 -10.41
N ALA A 106 -1.75 -0.14 -11.09
CA ALA A 106 -2.06 0.34 -12.44
C ALA A 106 -2.28 1.86 -12.51
N VAL A 107 -2.74 2.49 -11.42
CA VAL A 107 -3.07 3.92 -11.37
C VAL A 107 -2.05 4.77 -10.61
N VAL A 108 -1.02 4.17 -10.01
CA VAL A 108 0.02 4.90 -9.29
C VAL A 108 0.97 5.58 -10.28
N PRO A 109 1.11 6.92 -10.23
CA PRO A 109 1.98 7.64 -11.14
C PRO A 109 3.44 7.54 -10.68
N PHE A 110 4.29 6.85 -11.44
CA PHE A 110 5.73 6.74 -11.18
C PHE A 110 6.51 7.94 -11.69
N GLN A 111 6.06 8.52 -12.80
CA GLN A 111 6.64 9.69 -13.46
C GLN A 111 5.56 10.31 -14.35
N PRO A 112 5.68 11.58 -14.77
CA PRO A 112 4.76 12.17 -15.72
C PRO A 112 4.59 11.29 -16.97
N GLY A 113 3.38 10.81 -17.22
CA GLY A 113 3.06 9.94 -18.37
C GLY A 113 3.53 8.48 -18.25
N VAL A 114 4.11 8.05 -17.12
CA VAL A 114 4.50 6.66 -16.86
C VAL A 114 3.57 6.03 -15.84
N LEU A 115 2.46 5.52 -16.31
CA LEU A 115 1.45 4.74 -15.57
C LEU A 115 0.78 3.78 -16.55
N VAL A 116 0.13 2.72 -16.04
CA VAL A 116 -0.61 1.77 -16.90
C VAL A 116 -1.93 2.38 -17.36
N ALA A 117 -2.66 3.00 -16.43
CA ALA A 117 -3.98 3.56 -16.69
C ALA A 117 -4.13 4.93 -16.02
N ASP A 118 -4.26 5.99 -16.82
CA ASP A 118 -4.58 7.33 -16.34
C ASP A 118 -6.09 7.50 -16.27
N ILE A 119 -6.64 7.25 -15.10
CA ILE A 119 -8.09 7.26 -14.87
C ILE A 119 -8.46 8.52 -14.09
N ASN A 120 -9.43 9.29 -14.57
CA ASN A 120 -9.88 10.51 -13.88
C ASN A 120 -10.39 10.25 -12.46
N VAL A 121 -10.83 9.04 -12.15
CA VAL A 121 -11.29 8.58 -10.83
C VAL A 121 -10.30 7.61 -10.19
N GLY A 122 -8.99 7.78 -10.45
CA GLY A 122 -7.94 6.87 -9.99
C GLY A 122 -7.94 6.63 -8.48
N LEU A 123 -8.20 7.66 -7.69
CA LEU A 123 -8.27 7.54 -6.23
C LEU A 123 -9.44 6.67 -5.76
N LEU A 124 -10.61 6.77 -6.41
CA LEU A 124 -11.76 5.91 -6.11
C LEU A 124 -11.49 4.46 -6.53
N TYR A 125 -10.76 4.26 -7.63
CA TYR A 125 -10.32 2.93 -8.04
C TYR A 125 -9.41 2.28 -6.99
N VAL A 126 -8.47 3.03 -6.41
CA VAL A 126 -7.62 2.55 -5.31
C VAL A 126 -8.46 2.09 -4.12
N LEU A 127 -9.41 2.92 -3.67
CA LEU A 127 -10.29 2.58 -2.56
C LEU A 127 -11.17 1.35 -2.86
N ALA A 128 -11.76 1.29 -4.04
CA ALA A 128 -12.59 0.15 -4.44
C ALA A 128 -11.78 -1.16 -4.51
N ALA A 129 -10.54 -1.10 -4.99
CA ALA A 129 -9.70 -2.28 -5.06
C ALA A 129 -9.20 -2.70 -3.66
N SER A 130 -8.80 -1.75 -2.78
CA SER A 130 -8.39 -2.10 -1.40
C SER A 130 -9.52 -2.79 -0.63
N SER A 131 -10.76 -2.31 -0.76
CA SER A 131 -11.95 -2.93 -0.16
C SER A 131 -12.14 -4.39 -0.58
N LEU A 132 -11.79 -4.75 -1.83
CA LEU A 132 -11.86 -6.14 -2.29
C LEU A 132 -10.81 -7.03 -1.60
N GLY A 133 -9.69 -6.48 -1.16
CA GLY A 133 -8.64 -7.21 -0.44
C GLY A 133 -9.14 -7.84 0.86
N VAL A 134 -10.08 -7.18 1.54
CA VAL A 134 -10.70 -7.67 2.79
C VAL A 134 -11.40 -9.03 2.58
N TYR A 135 -12.03 -9.22 1.43
CA TYR A 135 -12.71 -10.49 1.11
C TYR A 135 -11.74 -11.67 1.03
N GLY A 136 -10.52 -11.46 0.55
CA GLY A 136 -9.49 -12.50 0.54
C GLY A 136 -9.18 -13.02 1.95
N ILE A 137 -9.11 -12.13 2.93
CA ILE A 137 -8.86 -12.49 4.33
C ILE A 137 -10.09 -13.17 4.97
N ILE A 138 -11.29 -12.65 4.73
CA ILE A 138 -12.54 -13.24 5.24
C ILE A 138 -12.70 -14.68 4.69
N LEU A 139 -12.50 -14.85 3.38
CA LEU A 139 -12.59 -16.15 2.73
C LEU A 139 -11.54 -17.13 3.25
N ALA A 140 -10.34 -16.64 3.58
CA ALA A 140 -9.29 -17.46 4.19
C ALA A 140 -9.73 -18.09 5.52
N GLY A 141 -10.21 -17.25 6.44
CA GLY A 141 -10.68 -17.71 7.74
C GLY A 141 -11.91 -18.60 7.66
N TRP A 142 -12.85 -18.25 6.76
CA TRP A 142 -14.08 -19.04 6.57
C TRP A 142 -13.79 -20.41 5.95
N SER A 143 -12.98 -20.45 4.89
CA SER A 143 -12.73 -21.68 4.13
C SER A 143 -11.88 -22.71 4.85
N SER A 144 -11.03 -22.29 5.79
CA SER A 144 -10.17 -23.16 6.59
C SER A 144 -10.95 -24.01 7.63
N ASN A 145 -12.20 -23.64 7.94
CA ASN A 145 -13.06 -24.31 8.92
C ASN A 145 -12.38 -24.61 10.26
N SER A 146 -11.56 -23.65 10.73
CA SER A 146 -10.82 -23.71 11.97
C SER A 146 -11.15 -22.49 12.84
N LYS A 147 -11.17 -22.63 14.17
CA LYS A 147 -11.59 -21.58 15.09
C LYS A 147 -10.66 -20.38 15.08
N TYR A 148 -9.33 -20.60 15.11
CA TYR A 148 -8.35 -19.51 15.18
C TYR A 148 -8.32 -18.67 13.90
N PRO A 149 -8.23 -19.24 12.70
CA PRO A 149 -8.32 -18.51 11.45
C PRO A 149 -9.62 -17.72 11.29
N PHE A 150 -10.75 -18.28 11.70
CA PHE A 150 -12.05 -17.62 11.62
C PHE A 150 -12.12 -16.38 12.51
N PHE A 151 -11.70 -16.47 13.78
CA PHE A 151 -11.67 -15.33 14.69
C PHE A 151 -10.67 -14.26 14.22
N SER A 152 -9.51 -14.65 13.70
CA SER A 152 -8.54 -13.73 13.13
C SER A 152 -9.10 -12.98 11.93
N ALA A 153 -9.75 -13.68 11.01
CA ALA A 153 -10.35 -13.07 9.82
C ALA A 153 -11.44 -12.04 10.16
N ILE A 154 -12.29 -12.31 11.15
CA ILE A 154 -13.30 -11.34 11.62
C ILE A 154 -12.64 -10.11 12.24
N ARG A 155 -11.60 -10.29 13.07
CA ARG A 155 -10.84 -9.18 13.66
C ARG A 155 -10.15 -8.33 12.58
N ALA A 156 -9.54 -8.99 11.58
CA ALA A 156 -8.91 -8.34 10.44
C ALA A 156 -9.92 -7.50 9.65
N ALA A 157 -11.05 -8.09 9.28
CA ALA A 157 -12.10 -7.42 8.53
C ALA A 157 -12.65 -6.20 9.29
N ALA A 158 -12.92 -6.34 10.59
CA ALA A 158 -13.40 -5.23 11.41
C ALA A 158 -12.37 -4.09 11.50
N GLN A 159 -11.09 -4.42 11.62
CA GLN A 159 -10.00 -3.44 11.62
C GLN A 159 -9.93 -2.71 10.28
N MET A 160 -9.76 -3.42 9.17
CA MET A 160 -9.61 -2.83 7.83
C MET A 160 -10.80 -1.93 7.49
N VAL A 161 -12.04 -2.41 7.61
CA VAL A 161 -13.24 -1.61 7.32
C VAL A 161 -13.32 -0.35 8.18
N SER A 162 -12.96 -0.42 9.48
CA SER A 162 -12.99 0.74 10.37
C SER A 162 -12.02 1.83 9.96
N TYR A 163 -10.81 1.46 9.54
CA TYR A 163 -9.79 2.41 9.10
C TYR A 163 -9.98 2.88 7.68
N GLU A 164 -10.53 2.04 6.80
CA GLU A 164 -10.88 2.40 5.43
C GLU A 164 -11.89 3.54 5.36
N VAL A 165 -12.91 3.54 6.23
CA VAL A 165 -13.86 4.66 6.35
C VAL A 165 -13.15 5.96 6.75
N ALA A 166 -12.24 5.90 7.73
CA ALA A 166 -11.46 7.08 8.13
C ALA A 166 -10.53 7.57 6.99
N ILE A 167 -9.86 6.65 6.29
CA ILE A 167 -9.03 6.93 5.11
C ILE A 167 -9.88 7.64 4.04
N GLY A 168 -11.10 7.17 3.79
CA GLY A 168 -12.02 7.80 2.83
C GLY A 168 -12.24 9.29 3.12
N PHE A 169 -12.52 9.69 4.36
CA PHE A 169 -12.67 11.11 4.73
C PHE A 169 -11.37 11.91 4.64
N ILE A 170 -10.23 11.31 4.98
CA ILE A 170 -8.92 11.93 4.81
C ILE A 170 -8.66 12.24 3.33
N LEU A 171 -8.95 11.28 2.45
CA LEU A 171 -8.78 11.43 1.00
C LEU A 171 -9.73 12.48 0.40
N ILE A 172 -10.96 12.59 0.91
CA ILE A 172 -11.89 13.69 0.52
C ILE A 172 -11.25 15.05 0.79
N SER A 173 -10.57 15.24 1.93
CA SER A 173 -9.88 16.51 2.24
C SER A 173 -8.79 16.84 1.22
N VAL A 174 -8.04 15.83 0.77
CA VAL A 174 -7.01 15.99 -0.28
C VAL A 174 -7.65 16.34 -1.63
N VAL A 175 -8.72 15.64 -2.00
CA VAL A 175 -9.47 15.87 -3.26
C VAL A 175 -10.11 17.26 -3.29
N LEU A 176 -10.68 17.73 -2.20
CA LEU A 176 -11.23 19.09 -2.09
C LEU A 176 -10.18 20.16 -2.34
N TRP A 177 -8.96 19.93 -1.84
CA TRP A 177 -7.84 20.87 -2.05
C TRP A 177 -7.30 20.80 -3.47
N ALA A 178 -7.06 19.59 -4.00
CA ALA A 178 -6.50 19.36 -5.33
C ALA A 178 -7.51 19.61 -6.47
N GLY A 179 -8.81 19.49 -6.20
CA GLY A 179 -9.89 19.64 -7.20
C GLY A 179 -10.01 18.48 -8.18
N SER A 180 -9.36 17.34 -7.95
CA SER A 180 -9.37 16.19 -8.86
C SER A 180 -9.23 14.86 -8.10
N PHE A 181 -9.82 13.78 -8.66
CA PHE A 181 -9.64 12.41 -8.21
C PHE A 181 -8.50 11.68 -8.95
N ASN A 182 -7.90 12.31 -9.96
CA ASN A 182 -6.79 11.76 -10.70
C ASN A 182 -5.50 11.91 -9.90
N LEU A 183 -4.77 10.81 -9.67
CA LEU A 183 -3.56 10.80 -8.87
C LEU A 183 -2.44 11.66 -9.47
N SER A 184 -2.30 11.69 -10.80
CA SER A 184 -1.32 12.54 -11.47
C SER A 184 -1.64 14.03 -11.27
N ALA A 185 -2.92 14.41 -11.38
CA ALA A 185 -3.37 15.77 -11.12
C ALA A 185 -3.18 16.18 -9.65
N ILE A 186 -3.39 15.26 -8.70
CA ILE A 186 -3.13 15.50 -7.28
C ILE A 186 -1.64 15.77 -7.04
N VAL A 187 -0.74 15.03 -7.70
CA VAL A 187 0.71 15.26 -7.59
C VAL A 187 1.09 16.62 -8.18
N GLU A 188 0.57 16.97 -9.36
CA GLU A 188 0.83 18.27 -9.98
C GLU A 188 0.31 19.45 -9.15
N ALA A 189 -0.83 19.29 -8.47
CA ALA A 189 -1.39 20.31 -7.55
C ALA A 189 -0.50 20.55 -6.30
N GLN A 190 0.48 19.70 -6.05
CA GLN A 190 1.44 19.83 -4.93
C GLN A 190 2.68 20.65 -5.28
N LYS A 191 2.79 21.17 -6.48
CA LYS A 191 3.88 22.08 -6.84
C LYS A 191 3.75 23.40 -6.11
N SER A 192 4.83 23.88 -5.48
CA SER A 192 4.93 25.20 -4.86
C SER A 192 3.74 25.56 -3.98
N VAL A 193 3.36 24.66 -3.08
CA VAL A 193 2.20 24.86 -2.19
C VAL A 193 2.38 26.13 -1.35
N LEU A 194 1.36 27.00 -1.32
CA LEU A 194 1.35 28.29 -0.59
C LEU A 194 2.51 29.22 -0.97
N GLY A 195 3.04 29.14 -2.20
CA GLY A 195 4.15 29.96 -2.66
C GLY A 195 5.51 29.59 -2.06
N THR A 196 5.61 28.45 -1.38
CA THR A 196 6.88 27.95 -0.85
C THR A 196 7.66 27.19 -1.94
N PRO A 197 9.01 27.18 -1.89
CA PRO A 197 9.81 26.40 -2.84
C PRO A 197 9.84 24.91 -2.53
N ILE A 198 8.92 24.40 -1.70
CA ILE A 198 8.85 23.00 -1.29
C ILE A 198 7.58 22.38 -1.87
N ASN A 199 7.73 21.21 -2.47
CA ASN A 199 6.63 20.46 -3.06
C ASN A 199 6.02 19.50 -2.03
N GLY A 200 4.69 19.54 -1.90
CA GLY A 200 3.95 18.60 -1.05
C GLY A 200 2.92 19.29 -0.14
N PHE A 201 1.79 18.62 0.02
CA PHE A 201 0.70 19.09 0.89
C PHE A 201 1.01 19.02 2.38
N PHE A 202 2.07 18.31 2.79
CA PHE A 202 2.45 18.20 4.19
C PHE A 202 2.84 19.56 4.81
N LEU A 203 3.22 20.56 4.00
CA LEU A 203 3.48 21.93 4.46
C LEU A 203 2.20 22.73 4.67
N ASN A 204 1.09 22.29 4.11
CA ASN A 204 -0.17 22.95 4.33
C ASN A 204 -0.70 22.62 5.73
N PRO A 205 -0.82 23.60 6.65
CA PRO A 205 -1.29 23.36 8.02
C PRO A 205 -2.68 22.71 8.07
N LEU A 206 -3.50 22.85 7.01
CA LEU A 206 -4.79 22.21 6.91
C LEU A 206 -4.69 20.73 6.48
N LEU A 207 -3.66 20.34 5.73
CA LEU A 207 -3.51 18.97 5.25
C LEU A 207 -2.49 18.16 6.05
N PHE A 208 -1.60 18.79 6.81
CA PHE A 208 -0.60 18.11 7.64
C PHE A 208 -1.21 17.13 8.66
N PRO A 209 -2.25 17.49 9.44
CA PRO A 209 -2.87 16.54 10.35
C PRO A 209 -3.49 15.34 9.62
N MET A 210 -4.01 15.56 8.41
CA MET A 210 -4.53 14.48 7.58
C MET A 210 -3.43 13.55 7.07
N ALA A 211 -2.24 14.09 6.75
CA ALA A 211 -1.07 13.28 6.40
C ALA A 211 -0.63 12.36 7.56
N VAL A 212 -0.60 12.89 8.78
CA VAL A 212 -0.28 12.09 9.98
C VAL A 212 -1.33 11.02 10.23
N MET A 213 -2.62 11.37 10.14
CA MET A 213 -3.72 10.42 10.31
C MET A 213 -3.70 9.34 9.22
N PHE A 214 -3.40 9.72 7.98
CA PHE A 214 -3.27 8.77 6.88
C PHE A 214 -2.12 7.79 7.10
N PHE A 215 -0.97 8.27 7.58
CA PHE A 215 0.15 7.39 7.93
C PHE A 215 -0.20 6.38 9.01
N ILE A 216 -0.89 6.79 10.09
CA ILE A 216 -1.33 5.88 11.15
C ILE A 216 -2.39 4.91 10.63
N SER A 217 -3.34 5.39 9.82
CA SER A 217 -4.39 4.54 9.22
C SER A 217 -3.80 3.53 8.23
N SER A 218 -2.74 3.89 7.49
CA SER A 218 -2.05 2.97 6.59
C SER A 218 -1.31 1.84 7.31
N LEU A 219 -0.78 2.08 8.53
CA LEU A 219 -0.27 1.03 9.40
C LEU A 219 -1.37 0.06 9.84
N ALA A 220 -2.56 0.56 10.16
CA ALA A 220 -3.69 -0.26 10.57
C ALA A 220 -4.28 -1.04 9.38
N GLU A 221 -4.33 -0.46 8.21
CA GLU A 221 -4.80 -1.10 6.97
C GLU A 221 -3.88 -2.25 6.53
N THR A 222 -2.57 -2.06 6.68
CA THR A 222 -1.58 -3.11 6.36
C THR A 222 -1.36 -4.11 7.49
N GLN A 223 -2.15 -4.05 8.56
CA GLN A 223 -2.08 -4.95 9.71
C GLN A 223 -0.68 -5.07 10.33
N ARG A 224 0.11 -3.97 10.27
CA ARG A 224 1.46 -3.94 10.84
C ARG A 224 1.46 -3.43 12.28
N ALA A 225 2.44 -3.88 13.05
CA ALA A 225 2.60 -3.37 14.41
C ALA A 225 2.70 -1.82 14.40
N PRO A 226 2.02 -1.13 15.32
CA PRO A 226 1.43 -1.62 16.58
C PRO A 226 0.01 -2.23 16.47
N PHE A 227 -0.55 -2.31 15.27
CA PHE A 227 -1.93 -2.74 14.99
C PHE A 227 -2.02 -4.18 14.44
N ASP A 228 -1.00 -4.99 14.67
CA ASP A 228 -0.89 -6.38 14.27
C ASP A 228 -1.70 -7.31 15.22
N LEU A 229 -3.03 -7.22 15.13
CA LEU A 229 -3.94 -7.99 15.96
C LEU A 229 -4.39 -9.30 15.32
N THR A 230 -4.10 -9.44 14.04
CA THR A 230 -4.48 -10.60 13.22
C THR A 230 -3.48 -11.72 13.32
N GLU A 231 -2.18 -11.38 13.43
CA GLU A 231 -1.06 -12.31 13.55
C GLU A 231 -0.52 -12.41 14.98
N ALA A 232 -1.28 -11.93 15.98
CA ALA A 232 -0.84 -11.96 17.38
C ALA A 232 -0.50 -13.40 17.80
N GLU A 233 0.78 -13.80 17.67
CA GLU A 233 1.27 -15.16 17.97
C GLU A 233 0.85 -15.66 19.34
N SER A 234 0.79 -14.76 20.34
CA SER A 234 0.39 -15.08 21.70
C SER A 234 -1.12 -15.36 21.88
N GLU A 235 -1.96 -14.92 20.92
CA GLU A 235 -3.43 -15.06 21.01
C GLU A 235 -4.00 -16.01 19.95
N LEU A 236 -3.53 -15.93 18.71
CA LEU A 236 -4.14 -16.56 17.53
C LEU A 236 -3.16 -17.40 16.69
N VAL A 237 -1.99 -17.74 17.23
CA VAL A 237 -0.92 -18.51 16.59
C VAL A 237 -0.33 -17.79 15.38
N ALA A 238 -0.86 -18.00 14.17
CA ALA A 238 -0.47 -17.28 12.94
C ALA A 238 -1.69 -16.65 12.24
N GLY A 239 -2.74 -16.36 13.00
CA GLY A 239 -3.92 -15.69 12.50
C GLY A 239 -4.69 -16.48 11.45
N TYR A 240 -5.18 -15.76 10.42
CA TYR A 240 -5.94 -16.37 9.30
C TYR A 240 -5.07 -17.25 8.39
N GLN A 241 -3.75 -17.09 8.46
CA GLN A 241 -2.76 -17.85 7.67
C GLN A 241 -2.38 -19.20 8.30
N THR A 242 -2.87 -19.52 9.49
CA THR A 242 -2.43 -20.68 10.30
C THR A 242 -2.50 -22.01 9.54
N GLU A 243 -3.54 -22.21 8.73
CA GLU A 243 -3.77 -23.44 7.98
C GLU A 243 -3.11 -23.43 6.59
N TYR A 244 -2.53 -22.30 6.19
CA TYR A 244 -1.94 -22.17 4.86
C TYR A 244 -0.47 -22.58 4.85
N SER A 245 -0.07 -23.25 3.77
CA SER A 245 1.31 -23.70 3.53
C SER A 245 1.73 -23.44 2.09
N SER A 246 3.03 -23.59 1.78
CA SER A 246 3.55 -23.51 0.42
C SER A 246 3.20 -22.19 -0.30
N MET A 247 2.90 -22.26 -1.59
CA MET A 247 2.58 -21.10 -2.44
C MET A 247 1.36 -20.31 -1.95
N ALA A 248 0.37 -20.95 -1.34
CA ALA A 248 -0.80 -20.25 -0.81
C ALA A 248 -0.42 -19.30 0.34
N PHE A 249 0.47 -19.73 1.23
CA PHE A 249 1.06 -18.87 2.26
C PHE A 249 1.93 -17.76 1.65
N ALA A 250 2.75 -18.10 0.64
CA ALA A 250 3.60 -17.12 -0.03
C ALA A 250 2.78 -15.99 -0.68
N LEU A 251 1.64 -16.30 -1.31
CA LEU A 251 0.77 -15.30 -1.95
C LEU A 251 0.22 -14.30 -0.93
N TYR A 252 -0.17 -14.73 0.27
CA TYR A 252 -0.57 -13.80 1.33
C TYR A 252 0.58 -12.90 1.73
N TRP A 253 1.73 -13.46 2.01
CA TRP A 253 2.90 -12.73 2.46
C TRP A 253 3.38 -11.71 1.42
N LEU A 254 3.41 -12.10 0.14
CA LEU A 254 3.71 -11.21 -0.98
C LEU A 254 2.65 -10.12 -1.13
N GLY A 255 1.37 -10.46 -0.98
CA GLY A 255 0.26 -9.51 -1.03
C GLY A 255 0.32 -8.47 0.09
N GLU A 256 0.61 -8.88 1.32
CA GLU A 256 0.77 -7.98 2.46
C GLU A 256 1.92 -6.98 2.26
N TYR A 257 3.11 -7.45 1.86
CA TYR A 257 4.23 -6.56 1.61
C TYR A 257 4.00 -5.67 0.39
N ALA A 258 3.31 -6.16 -0.66
CA ALA A 258 2.90 -5.34 -1.79
C ALA A 258 1.95 -4.21 -1.34
N ASN A 259 1.04 -4.49 -0.42
CA ASN A 259 0.15 -3.50 0.16
C ASN A 259 0.90 -2.48 1.05
N VAL A 260 1.89 -2.92 1.83
CA VAL A 260 2.77 -2.01 2.60
C VAL A 260 3.48 -1.02 1.67
N ILE A 261 4.07 -1.51 0.58
CA ILE A 261 4.74 -0.64 -0.41
C ILE A 261 3.74 0.31 -1.06
N LEU A 262 2.54 -0.19 -1.38
CA LEU A 262 1.47 0.60 -1.95
C LEU A 262 1.06 1.75 -1.01
N MET A 263 0.86 1.48 0.27
CA MET A 263 0.53 2.50 1.26
C MET A 263 1.66 3.53 1.44
N CYS A 264 2.93 3.10 1.35
CA CYS A 264 4.07 4.02 1.31
C CYS A 264 4.04 4.89 0.04
N ALA A 265 3.70 4.32 -1.12
CA ALA A 265 3.55 5.06 -2.37
C ALA A 265 2.39 6.06 -2.30
N LEU A 266 1.24 5.68 -1.74
CA LEU A 266 0.10 6.57 -1.56
C LEU A 266 0.40 7.71 -0.57
N ASN A 267 1.09 7.44 0.54
CA ASN A 267 1.58 8.52 1.42
C ASN A 267 2.44 9.52 0.64
N ALA A 268 3.40 9.02 -0.15
CA ALA A 268 4.27 9.85 -0.96
C ALA A 268 3.49 10.66 -2.02
N THR A 269 2.57 10.04 -2.74
CA THR A 269 1.81 10.67 -3.84
C THR A 269 0.76 11.67 -3.36
N LEU A 270 0.10 11.40 -2.24
CA LEU A 270 -0.99 12.23 -1.75
C LEU A 270 -0.54 13.45 -0.94
N PHE A 271 0.57 13.35 -0.22
CA PHE A 271 0.99 14.40 0.71
C PHE A 271 2.40 14.93 0.48
N TRP A 272 3.29 14.17 -0.14
CA TRP A 272 4.72 14.52 -0.25
C TRP A 272 5.16 14.78 -1.70
N GLY A 273 4.22 15.10 -2.59
CA GLY A 273 4.51 15.48 -3.95
C GLY A 273 4.89 14.33 -4.89
N GLY A 274 4.67 13.06 -4.50
CA GLY A 274 4.88 11.90 -5.37
C GLY A 274 6.25 11.91 -6.06
N TYR A 275 6.25 11.92 -7.38
CA TYR A 275 7.45 11.96 -8.22
C TYR A 275 8.10 13.35 -8.31
N LEU A 276 7.52 14.41 -7.74
CA LEU A 276 8.13 15.73 -7.72
C LEU A 276 9.37 15.76 -6.81
N PRO A 277 10.40 16.54 -7.12
CA PRO A 277 11.51 16.77 -6.21
C PRO A 277 11.01 17.41 -4.91
N PRO A 278 11.73 17.27 -3.78
CA PRO A 278 11.32 17.87 -2.51
C PRO A 278 11.33 19.38 -2.54
N PHE A 279 12.24 20.00 -3.33
CA PHE A 279 12.34 21.43 -3.50
C PHE A 279 12.13 21.80 -4.96
N ASP A 280 11.44 22.91 -5.20
CA ASP A 280 11.25 23.50 -6.53
C ASP A 280 12.52 24.23 -6.98
N TRP A 281 13.56 23.47 -7.26
CA TRP A 281 14.86 23.95 -7.69
C TRP A 281 15.26 23.27 -9.01
N ALA A 282 15.58 24.08 -10.02
CA ALA A 282 15.83 23.61 -11.37
C ALA A 282 16.80 22.41 -11.49
N PRO A 283 17.94 22.33 -10.78
CA PRO A 283 18.84 21.19 -10.86
C PRO A 283 18.22 19.86 -10.43
N LEU A 284 17.23 19.87 -9.53
CA LEU A 284 16.60 18.64 -9.03
C LEU A 284 15.66 17.99 -10.05
N TYR A 285 15.19 18.76 -11.04
CA TYR A 285 14.34 18.24 -12.13
C TYR A 285 15.13 17.46 -13.20
N TYR A 286 16.47 17.54 -13.20
CA TYR A 286 17.29 16.64 -14.06
C TYR A 286 17.25 15.18 -13.58
N VAL A 287 16.93 14.95 -12.30
CA VAL A 287 16.79 13.59 -11.76
C VAL A 287 15.42 13.03 -12.14
N PRO A 288 15.35 11.82 -12.74
CA PRO A 288 14.07 11.19 -13.07
C PRO A 288 13.12 11.14 -11.86
N GLY A 289 11.84 11.50 -12.07
CA GLY A 289 10.83 11.58 -11.01
C GLY A 289 10.64 10.27 -10.22
N ILE A 290 10.83 9.12 -10.90
CA ILE A 290 10.77 7.81 -10.26
C ILE A 290 11.75 7.65 -9.09
N ILE A 291 12.93 8.27 -9.17
CA ILE A 291 13.94 8.22 -8.10
C ILE A 291 13.44 8.94 -6.86
N TRP A 292 12.80 10.10 -7.03
CA TRP A 292 12.19 10.85 -5.92
C TRP A 292 11.05 10.09 -5.27
N LEU A 293 10.20 9.46 -6.07
CA LEU A 293 9.12 8.62 -5.56
C LEU A 293 9.67 7.45 -4.75
N ILE A 294 10.65 6.71 -5.28
CA ILE A 294 11.29 5.59 -4.58
C ILE A 294 11.96 6.05 -3.28
N ALA A 295 12.66 7.19 -3.29
CA ALA A 295 13.29 7.72 -2.09
C ALA A 295 12.27 8.03 -0.98
N LYS A 296 11.11 8.63 -1.33
CA LYS A 296 10.02 8.90 -0.39
C LYS A 296 9.36 7.61 0.10
N MET A 297 9.14 6.64 -0.79
CA MET A 297 8.61 5.33 -0.42
C MET A 297 9.53 4.61 0.58
N LEU A 298 10.84 4.63 0.36
CA LEU A 298 11.83 4.05 1.28
C LEU A 298 11.85 4.78 2.63
N PHE A 299 11.68 6.10 2.63
CA PHE A 299 11.54 6.87 3.86
C PHE A 299 10.32 6.44 4.67
N PHE A 300 9.13 6.32 4.04
CA PHE A 300 7.94 5.85 4.74
C PHE A 300 8.06 4.40 5.18
N PHE A 301 8.66 3.55 4.36
CA PHE A 301 8.94 2.18 4.75
C PHE A 301 9.87 2.08 5.98
N PHE A 302 10.90 2.93 6.02
CA PHE A 302 11.74 3.04 7.21
C PHE A 302 10.92 3.46 8.44
N CYS A 303 10.02 4.43 8.31
CA CYS A 303 9.11 4.84 9.38
C CYS A 303 8.19 3.70 9.83
N PHE A 304 7.64 2.90 8.91
CA PHE A 304 6.86 1.69 9.22
C PHE A 304 7.67 0.70 10.07
N SER A 305 8.89 0.37 9.62
CA SER A 305 9.77 -0.55 10.34
C SER A 305 10.22 0.01 11.70
N TRP A 306 10.41 1.33 11.79
CA TRP A 306 10.75 1.99 13.04
C TRP A 306 9.61 1.95 14.05
N VAL A 307 8.40 2.27 13.63
CA VAL A 307 7.21 2.17 14.48
C VAL A 307 7.02 0.74 14.98
N LYS A 308 7.18 -0.26 14.11
CA LYS A 308 7.14 -1.69 14.46
C LYS A 308 8.14 -2.06 15.58
N ALA A 309 9.31 -1.44 15.59
CA ALA A 309 10.36 -1.75 16.55
C ALA A 309 10.20 -1.01 17.90
N THR A 310 9.52 0.14 17.91
CA THR A 310 9.50 1.07 19.06
C THR A 310 8.16 1.10 19.79
N VAL A 311 7.04 0.95 19.08
CA VAL A 311 5.71 1.13 19.68
C VAL A 311 5.15 -0.22 20.13
N PRO A 312 4.65 -0.32 21.38
CA PRO A 312 4.01 -1.54 21.87
C PRO A 312 2.69 -1.82 21.14
N ARG A 313 2.31 -3.09 21.07
CA ARG A 313 1.07 -3.54 20.43
C ARG A 313 -0.17 -3.03 21.19
N TYR A 314 -1.17 -2.56 20.43
CA TYR A 314 -2.47 -2.16 21.00
C TYR A 314 -3.36 -3.37 21.22
N ARG A 315 -4.33 -3.24 22.14
CA ARG A 315 -5.42 -4.20 22.29
C ARG A 315 -6.52 -3.92 21.26
N TYR A 316 -7.29 -4.94 20.91
CA TYR A 316 -8.38 -4.83 19.94
C TYR A 316 -9.40 -3.73 20.27
N ASP A 317 -9.84 -3.65 21.55
CA ASP A 317 -10.77 -2.62 22.02
C ASP A 317 -10.20 -1.20 21.89
N GLN A 318 -8.91 -1.01 22.16
CA GLN A 318 -8.23 0.28 22.02
C GLN A 318 -8.14 0.69 20.55
N LEU A 319 -7.80 -0.26 19.68
CA LEU A 319 -7.72 -0.03 18.25
C LEU A 319 -9.07 0.39 17.66
N MET A 320 -10.15 -0.33 18.01
CA MET A 320 -11.51 -0.01 17.56
C MET A 320 -11.98 1.34 18.09
N ARG A 321 -11.64 1.68 19.35
CA ARG A 321 -11.92 3.03 19.89
C ARG A 321 -11.18 4.13 19.14
N LEU A 322 -9.92 3.90 18.78
CA LEU A 322 -9.12 4.88 18.02
C LEU A 322 -9.75 5.14 16.64
N GLY A 323 -10.13 4.09 15.91
CA GLY A 323 -10.77 4.22 14.59
C GLY A 323 -12.12 4.94 14.67
N TRP A 324 -13.06 4.42 15.49
CA TRP A 324 -14.43 4.92 15.49
C TRP A 324 -14.65 6.19 16.33
N LYS A 325 -13.93 6.37 17.45
CA LYS A 325 -14.16 7.51 18.38
C LYS A 325 -13.19 8.67 18.16
N VAL A 326 -12.07 8.45 17.50
CA VAL A 326 -11.07 9.50 17.25
C VAL A 326 -10.92 9.78 15.76
N PHE A 327 -10.51 8.80 14.97
CA PHE A 327 -10.16 9.05 13.56
C PHE A 327 -11.37 9.43 12.73
N LEU A 328 -12.46 8.70 12.84
CA LEU A 328 -13.67 9.01 12.07
C LEU A 328 -14.26 10.39 12.40
N PRO A 329 -14.51 10.78 13.67
CA PRO A 329 -15.02 12.11 13.97
C PRO A 329 -14.04 13.22 13.60
N VAL A 330 -12.74 13.04 13.83
CA VAL A 330 -11.74 14.06 13.50
C VAL A 330 -11.63 14.22 12.00
N SER A 331 -11.54 13.15 11.22
CA SER A 331 -11.48 13.23 9.76
C SER A 331 -12.74 13.87 9.17
N LEU A 332 -13.93 13.53 9.68
CA LEU A 332 -15.18 14.13 9.26
C LEU A 332 -15.21 15.63 9.58
N PHE A 333 -14.87 16.03 10.79
CA PHE A 333 -14.76 17.44 11.19
C PHE A 333 -13.77 18.19 10.27
N TRP A 334 -12.65 17.55 9.94
CA TRP A 334 -11.62 18.15 9.10
C TRP A 334 -12.07 18.39 7.66
N VAL A 335 -12.91 17.51 7.09
CA VAL A 335 -13.53 17.72 5.78
C VAL A 335 -14.36 19.02 5.79
N PHE A 336 -15.19 19.23 6.83
CA PHE A 336 -15.97 20.47 6.97
C PHE A 336 -15.06 21.69 7.13
N LEU A 337 -14.00 21.58 7.90
CA LEU A 337 -13.05 22.68 8.09
C LEU A 337 -12.35 23.04 6.79
N VAL A 338 -11.81 22.07 6.05
CA VAL A 338 -11.15 22.31 4.75
C VAL A 338 -12.11 22.92 3.75
N SER A 339 -13.35 22.38 3.65
CA SER A 339 -14.34 22.91 2.72
C SER A 339 -14.76 24.34 3.09
N GLY A 340 -14.92 24.64 4.38
CA GLY A 340 -15.23 25.99 4.86
C GLY A 340 -14.13 27.01 4.54
N VAL A 341 -12.87 26.64 4.78
CA VAL A 341 -11.73 27.52 4.43
C VAL A 341 -11.64 27.74 2.92
N LEU A 342 -11.81 26.69 2.11
CA LEU A 342 -11.80 26.83 0.64
C LEU A 342 -12.93 27.70 0.13
N MET A 343 -14.13 27.61 0.72
CA MET A 343 -15.25 28.50 0.38
C MET A 343 -14.95 29.94 0.76
N ALA A 344 -14.47 30.19 1.97
CA ALA A 344 -14.10 31.54 2.42
C ALA A 344 -13.03 32.16 1.49
N TYR A 345 -12.03 31.38 1.09
CA TYR A 345 -10.99 31.84 0.17
C TYR A 345 -11.52 32.14 -1.23
N ARG A 346 -12.51 31.36 -1.74
CA ARG A 346 -13.14 31.61 -3.04
C ARG A 346 -14.11 32.78 -3.05
N VAL A 347 -14.77 33.05 -1.92
CA VAL A 347 -15.73 34.17 -1.77
C VAL A 347 -15.04 35.50 -1.49
N GLY A 348 -13.71 35.49 -1.20
CA GLY A 348 -12.94 36.72 -1.05
C GLY A 348 -13.09 37.37 0.33
N PHE A 349 -13.29 36.59 1.40
CA PHE A 349 -13.14 37.04 2.77
C PHE A 349 -11.69 36.96 3.20
#